data_f3d04e96859b86d1d8466dc4921349f7
#
_entry.id   f3d04e96859b86d1d8466dc4921349f7
#
_cell.length_a   1.000
_cell.length_b   1.000
_cell.length_c   1.000
_cell.angle_alpha   90.00
_cell.angle_beta   90.00
_cell.angle_gamma   90.00
#
_symmetry.space_group_name_H-M   'P 1'
#
loop_
_entity.id
_entity.type
_entity.pdbx_description
1 polymer ?
#
loop_
_entity_poly.entity_id
_entity_poly.type
_entity_poly.pdbx_seq_one_letter_code
_entity_poly.pdbx_strand_id
1 'polypeptide(L)'
;MVIAVYPGSFDPATYGHLDIIKRASVSFDKVIVGVLHNSAKSPLFSVEERVNILEKATKDMENVEIKAFKGLSVNFARENQAQVIVRGLRAVTDFEYELQMA
;
A
#
# COMPACT_ATOMS: atom_id res chain seq x y z
N MET A 1 -9.80 9.78 12.85
CA MET A 1 -9.48 9.33 11.48
C MET A 1 -8.57 8.14 11.51
N VAL A 2 -8.91 7.11 10.78
CA VAL A 2 -8.09 5.91 10.71
C VAL A 2 -7.33 5.88 9.40
N ILE A 3 -6.02 5.83 9.50
CA ILE A 3 -5.13 5.80 8.34
C ILE A 3 -4.51 4.43 8.26
N ALA A 4 -4.58 3.81 7.09
CA ALA A 4 -3.98 2.51 6.86
C ALA A 4 -2.87 2.64 5.84
N VAL A 5 -1.80 1.89 5.99
CA VAL A 5 -0.77 1.81 4.98
C VAL A 5 -0.76 0.40 4.39
N TYR A 6 -0.47 0.32 3.12
CA TYR A 6 -0.39 -0.97 2.42
C TYR A 6 0.97 -1.02 1.73
N PRO A 7 1.96 -1.60 2.40
CA PRO A 7 3.31 -1.62 1.85
C PRO A 7 3.54 -2.84 0.96
N GLY A 8 4.38 -2.69 -0.03
CA GLY A 8 4.72 -3.80 -0.90
C GLY A 8 5.64 -3.37 -2.01
N SER A 9 6.08 -4.32 -2.80
CA SER A 9 6.94 -4.03 -3.94
C SER A 9 6.16 -3.53 -5.12
N PHE A 10 5.02 -4.14 -5.38
CA PHE A 10 4.17 -3.79 -6.53
C PHE A 10 4.95 -3.74 -7.84
N ASP A 11 5.64 -4.82 -8.14
CA ASP A 11 6.54 -4.84 -9.28
C ASP A 11 6.17 -5.96 -10.26
N PRO A 12 5.09 -5.82 -11.01
CA PRO A 12 4.17 -4.69 -10.99
C PRO A 12 2.99 -4.93 -10.07
N ALA A 13 2.14 -3.94 -9.94
CA ALA A 13 0.91 -4.11 -9.22
C ALA A 13 -0.01 -5.01 -10.04
N THR A 14 -0.79 -5.83 -9.35
CA THR A 14 -1.72 -6.74 -10.01
C THR A 14 -3.14 -6.36 -9.67
N TYR A 15 -4.09 -7.01 -10.30
CA TYR A 15 -5.49 -6.78 -9.98
C TYR A 15 -5.79 -7.16 -8.53
N GLY A 16 -5.08 -8.16 -8.01
CA GLY A 16 -5.23 -8.51 -6.60
C GLY A 16 -4.83 -7.38 -5.69
N HIS A 17 -3.73 -6.71 -6.01
CA HIS A 17 -3.31 -5.54 -5.24
C HIS A 17 -4.34 -4.44 -5.32
N LEU A 18 -4.86 -4.18 -6.51
CA LEU A 18 -5.83 -3.12 -6.69
C LEU A 18 -7.13 -3.41 -5.96
N ASP A 19 -7.53 -4.67 -5.93
CA ASP A 19 -8.72 -5.06 -5.20
C ASP A 19 -8.57 -4.79 -3.71
N ILE A 20 -7.40 -5.10 -3.16
CA ILE A 20 -7.15 -4.85 -1.75
C ILE A 20 -7.14 -3.36 -1.46
N ILE A 21 -6.53 -2.58 -2.35
CA ILE A 21 -6.52 -1.13 -2.18
C ILE A 21 -7.94 -0.58 -2.19
N LYS A 22 -8.75 -1.06 -3.10
CA LYS A 22 -10.13 -0.59 -3.19
C LYS A 22 -10.91 -0.92 -1.94
N ARG A 23 -10.76 -2.14 -1.44
CA ARG A 23 -11.46 -2.55 -0.22
C ARG A 23 -10.99 -1.73 0.97
N ALA A 24 -9.69 -1.46 1.05
CA ALA A 24 -9.16 -0.66 2.13
C ALA A 24 -9.68 0.76 2.05
N SER A 25 -9.82 1.30 0.83
CA SER A 25 -10.27 2.67 0.68
C SER A 25 -11.69 2.86 1.18
N VAL A 26 -12.48 1.80 1.16
CA VAL A 26 -13.83 1.86 1.69
C VAL A 26 -13.84 1.70 3.21
N SER A 27 -12.92 0.89 3.71
CA SER A 27 -12.90 0.54 5.14
C SER A 27 -12.22 1.58 6.02
N PHE A 28 -11.27 2.32 5.47
CA PHE A 28 -10.50 3.26 6.27
C PHE A 28 -10.65 4.67 5.73
N ASP A 29 -10.39 5.65 6.57
CA ASP A 29 -10.52 7.04 6.16
C ASP A 29 -9.48 7.43 5.12
N LYS A 30 -8.28 6.85 5.23
CA LYS A 30 -7.24 7.13 4.27
C LYS A 30 -6.37 5.90 4.11
N VAL A 31 -5.93 5.64 2.88
CA VAL A 31 -5.04 4.53 2.59
C VAL A 31 -3.80 5.08 1.92
N ILE A 32 -2.64 4.74 2.44
CA ILE A 32 -1.38 5.13 1.84
C ILE A 32 -0.71 3.87 1.34
N VAL A 33 -0.54 3.77 0.03
CA VAL A 33 0.10 2.62 -0.57
C VAL A 33 1.59 2.92 -0.62
N GLY A 34 2.39 2.08 0.01
CA GLY A 34 3.82 2.29 0.09
C GLY A 34 4.57 1.39 -0.86
N VAL A 35 5.24 1.97 -1.85
CA VAL A 35 6.04 1.22 -2.80
C VAL A 35 7.45 1.12 -2.22
N LEU A 36 7.86 -0.09 -1.89
CA LEU A 36 9.15 -0.31 -1.25
C LEU A 36 10.27 -0.07 -2.24
N HIS A 37 11.18 0.82 -1.85
CA HIS A 37 12.30 1.15 -2.68
C HIS A 37 13.35 0.07 -2.56
N ASN A 38 13.91 -0.33 -3.67
CA ASN A 38 15.03 -1.24 -3.63
C ASN A 38 14.69 -2.61 -3.07
N SER A 39 13.58 -3.13 -3.42
CA SER A 39 13.15 -4.37 -2.88
C SER A 39 13.72 -5.58 -3.60
N ALA A 40 14.25 -5.43 -4.77
CA ALA A 40 14.72 -6.56 -5.55
C ALA A 40 15.98 -6.22 -6.28
N LYS A 41 16.77 -7.25 -6.60
CA LYS A 41 17.97 -7.03 -7.34
C LYS A 41 17.72 -6.57 -8.75
N SER A 42 16.71 -7.13 -9.37
CA SER A 42 16.42 -6.79 -10.76
C SER A 42 14.94 -6.51 -10.89
N PRO A 43 14.52 -5.35 -10.47
CA PRO A 43 13.10 -5.05 -10.54
C PRO A 43 12.65 -4.92 -11.98
N LEU A 44 11.41 -5.29 -12.24
CA LEU A 44 10.84 -5.15 -13.57
C LEU A 44 10.61 -3.69 -13.90
N PHE A 45 10.25 -2.91 -12.91
CA PHE A 45 10.00 -1.49 -13.11
C PHE A 45 10.72 -0.69 -12.05
N SER A 46 11.10 0.52 -12.37
CA SER A 46 11.69 1.41 -11.38
C SER A 46 10.64 1.80 -10.35
N VAL A 47 11.08 2.34 -9.24
CA VAL A 47 10.14 2.80 -8.22
C VAL A 47 9.22 3.86 -8.80
N GLU A 48 9.77 4.76 -9.60
CA GLU A 48 8.96 5.82 -10.20
C GLU A 48 7.91 5.25 -11.12
N GLU A 49 8.26 4.24 -11.89
CA GLU A 49 7.30 3.62 -12.77
C GLU A 49 6.20 2.92 -11.98
N ARG A 50 6.59 2.24 -10.90
CA ARG A 50 5.61 1.54 -10.08
C ARG A 50 4.65 2.51 -9.42
N VAL A 51 5.18 3.63 -8.92
CA VAL A 51 4.33 4.64 -8.31
C VAL A 51 3.37 5.21 -9.36
N ASN A 52 3.87 5.49 -10.55
CA ASN A 52 3.03 6.02 -11.60
C ASN A 52 1.91 5.07 -11.99
N ILE A 53 2.21 3.80 -12.11
CA ILE A 53 1.20 2.80 -12.46
C ILE A 53 0.11 2.78 -11.40
N LEU A 54 0.51 2.79 -10.14
CA LEU A 54 -0.46 2.77 -9.05
C LEU A 54 -1.27 4.05 -8.98
N GLU A 55 -0.65 5.19 -9.23
CA GLU A 55 -1.38 6.45 -9.21
C GLU A 55 -2.45 6.47 -10.29
N LYS A 56 -2.12 5.97 -11.47
CA LYS A 56 -3.10 5.94 -12.53
C LYS A 56 -4.23 4.97 -12.22
N ALA A 57 -3.89 3.85 -11.63
CA ALA A 57 -4.90 2.83 -11.34
C ALA A 57 -5.84 3.24 -10.21
N THR A 58 -5.39 4.14 -9.34
CA THR A 58 -6.20 4.53 -8.19
C THR A 58 -6.69 5.96 -8.28
N LYS A 59 -6.62 6.56 -9.46
CA LYS A 59 -6.95 7.98 -9.56
C LYS A 59 -8.39 8.30 -9.20
N ASP A 60 -9.26 7.31 -9.25
CA ASP A 60 -10.66 7.54 -8.89
C ASP A 60 -10.91 7.33 -7.40
N MET A 61 -9.91 6.97 -6.65
CA MET A 61 -10.03 6.71 -5.22
C MET A 61 -9.47 7.91 -4.49
N GLU A 62 -10.35 8.77 -4.02
CA GLU A 62 -9.94 10.06 -3.47
C GLU A 62 -9.11 9.96 -2.22
N ASN A 63 -9.32 8.91 -1.43
CA ASN A 63 -8.62 8.78 -0.17
C ASN A 63 -7.40 7.86 -0.26
N VAL A 64 -6.92 7.58 -1.44
CA VAL A 64 -5.75 6.73 -1.64
C VAL A 64 -4.58 7.58 -2.10
N GLU A 65 -3.44 7.42 -1.44
CA GLU A 65 -2.24 8.15 -1.79
C GLU A 65 -1.12 7.15 -2.01
N ILE A 66 -0.28 7.38 -3.00
CA ILE A 66 0.82 6.47 -3.32
C ILE A 66 2.14 7.16 -2.93
N LYS A 67 2.96 6.46 -2.17
CA LYS A 67 4.25 6.98 -1.76
C LYS A 67 5.32 5.91 -1.90
N ALA A 68 6.54 6.30 -2.17
CA ALA A 68 7.66 5.38 -2.12
C ALA A 68 8.29 5.46 -0.74
N PHE A 69 8.89 4.38 -0.28
CA PHE A 69 9.54 4.40 1.01
C PHE A 69 10.71 3.42 1.05
N LYS A 70 11.57 3.59 2.02
CA LYS A 70 12.69 2.69 2.26
C LYS A 70 12.60 2.21 3.70
N GLY A 71 13.14 1.05 3.94
CA GLY A 71 13.25 0.56 5.29
C GLY A 71 12.05 -0.25 5.73
N LEU A 72 11.74 -0.18 7.00
CA LEU A 72 10.72 -1.05 7.57
C LEU A 72 9.34 -0.48 7.39
N SER A 73 8.39 -1.39 7.14
CA SER A 73 6.99 -1.00 7.00
C SER A 73 6.45 -0.35 8.26
N VAL A 74 6.92 -0.78 9.42
CA VAL A 74 6.49 -0.21 10.68
C VAL A 74 6.89 1.26 10.77
N ASN A 75 8.10 1.57 10.32
CA ASN A 75 8.55 2.95 10.34
C ASN A 75 7.77 3.80 9.36
N PHE A 76 7.50 3.24 8.20
CA PHE A 76 6.70 3.94 7.20
C PHE A 76 5.30 4.25 7.77
N ALA A 77 4.70 3.27 8.44
CA ALA A 77 3.40 3.47 9.03
C ALA A 77 3.43 4.57 10.09
N ARG A 78 4.47 4.55 10.90
CA ARG A 78 4.60 5.53 11.96
C ARG A 78 4.79 6.93 11.42
N GLU A 79 5.59 7.05 10.38
CA GLU A 79 5.84 8.35 9.77
C GLU A 79 4.60 8.95 9.15
N ASN A 80 3.68 8.11 8.73
CA ASN A 80 2.45 8.57 8.12
C ASN A 80 1.28 8.58 9.10
N GLN A 81 1.59 8.35 10.38
CA GLN A 81 0.57 8.39 11.43
C GLN A 81 -0.54 7.36 11.22
N ALA A 82 -0.16 6.23 10.66
CA ALA A 82 -1.13 5.19 10.38
C ALA A 82 -1.34 4.32 11.61
N GLN A 83 -2.57 3.86 11.79
CA GLN A 83 -2.92 2.96 12.86
C GLN A 83 -2.94 1.51 12.40
N VAL A 84 -2.98 1.29 11.10
CA VAL A 84 -3.20 -0.04 10.54
C VAL A 84 -2.20 -0.31 9.42
N ILE A 85 -1.67 -1.53 9.37
CA ILE A 85 -0.90 -1.99 8.23
C ILE A 85 -1.71 -3.09 7.58
N VAL A 86 -2.04 -2.87 6.30
CA VAL A 86 -2.80 -3.84 5.54
C VAL A 86 -1.85 -4.85 4.93
N ARG A 87 -2.17 -6.11 5.04
CA ARG A 87 -1.39 -7.14 4.40
C ARG A 87 -2.19 -7.74 3.30
N GLY A 88 -1.58 -7.92 2.15
CA GLY A 88 -2.28 -8.44 1.01
C GLY A 88 -2.30 -9.93 1.01
N LEU A 89 -3.24 -10.51 1.64
CA LEU A 89 -3.37 -11.91 1.66
C LEU A 89 -4.21 -12.37 0.50
N ARG A 90 -3.99 -13.61 0.12
CA ARG A 90 -4.71 -14.08 -0.99
C ARG A 90 -6.14 -14.29 -0.74
N ALA A 91 -6.50 -14.72 0.41
CA ALA A 91 -7.86 -15.03 0.69
C ALA A 91 -8.64 -13.78 0.81
N VAL A 92 -9.64 -13.70 0.05
CA VAL A 92 -10.41 -12.52 0.01
C VAL A 92 -11.06 -12.21 1.29
N THR A 93 -11.46 -13.22 2.02
CA THR A 93 -12.11 -12.97 3.26
C THR A 93 -11.18 -12.49 4.30
N ASP A 94 -9.89 -12.53 3.99
CA ASP A 94 -9.05 -12.19 4.94
C ASP A 94 -8.44 -10.98 4.71
N PHE A 95 -9.07 -9.97 4.55
CA PHE A 95 -8.55 -8.67 4.55
C PHE A 95 -8.07 -8.45 5.90
N GLU A 96 -6.90 -8.98 6.19
CA GLU A 96 -6.37 -8.82 7.49
C GLU A 96 -5.47 -7.67 7.61
N TYR A 97 -5.35 -7.09 8.75
CA TYR A 97 -4.47 -5.96 8.98
C TYR A 97 -3.97 -6.06 10.39
N GLU A 98 -2.80 -5.53 10.61
CA GLU A 98 -2.22 -5.50 11.90
C GLU A 98 -2.50 -4.22 12.51
N LEU A 99 -3.09 -4.27 13.68
CA LEU A 99 -3.36 -3.10 14.28
C LEU A 99 -2.30 -2.76 14.98
N GLN A 100 -1.84 -2.02 15.14
CA GLN A 100 -1.12 -1.60 15.68
C GLN A 100 -0.11 -1.43 16.01
N MET A 101 0.32 -1.19 15.92
CA MET A 101 1.37 -0.89 16.11
C MET A 101 1.57 -0.31 17.28
N ALA A 102 0.98 -0.24 18.03
CA ALA A 102 1.12 0.53 19.18
C ALA A 102 2.14 0.20 20.00
#